data_6d880e8e05e241b20bc69860940930ed
#
_entry.id   6d880e8e05e241b20bc69860940930ed
#
_cell.length_a   1.000
_cell.length_b   1.000
_cell.length_c   1.000
_cell.angle_alpha   90.00
_cell.angle_beta   90.00
_cell.angle_gamma   90.00
#
_symmetry.space_group_name_H-M   'P 1'
#
loop_
_entity.id
_entity.type
_entity.pdbx_description
1 polymer ?
#
loop_
_entity_poly.entity_id
_entity_poly.type
_entity_poly.pdbx_seq_one_letter_code
_entity_poly.pdbx_strand_id
1 'polypeptide(L)'
;MAQKLWEKSVQVDRDVERFTVGKDREMDLYLAPFDILGSLAHISMLQSIGLLTTEELKQLTEELRNIYRDTETGKFLIEEGVEDVHSQVELLLTRKLGDIGKKIHSGRSRNDQVLVDLKLFTRSRLQNIVKKAEKLFDTLIAQSEKYKQVLMPGYTHLQVAMPSSFGLWFAAYAESLVDDLIVMQAAYRVCNRNPLGSAAGYGSSFPLNRTQTTDSLGFETMDYNVVYAQMGRGKTERIVASAITSIAATLAKLAFDACLYNSQNFAFIKLPDAFTTGSSIMPHKKNPDVFELTRAKCNKLQALPYQITLIANNLPSGYFRDLQIIKELFLPSFDELEECLDMVDLMISQIAVNEHILDDKRYDYMFSVEEVNRRVQTGTPFRDAYKQVGLEIEAGKFSPDKHIHHTHEGSIGNLCNDRITELMRKTIDSFDFARTEAAEARLLGR
;
A
#
# COMPACT_ATOMS: atom_id res chain seq x y z
N MET A 1 36.05 7.56 18.33
CA MET A 1 34.88 6.70 18.57
C MET A 1 33.67 7.59 18.75
N ALA A 2 32.57 7.31 18.07
CA ALA A 2 31.35 8.08 18.25
C ALA A 2 30.80 7.80 19.66
N GLN A 3 30.69 8.84 20.49
CA GLN A 3 30.19 8.74 21.85
C GLN A 3 28.66 8.81 21.79
N LYS A 4 27.99 7.86 22.42
CA LYS A 4 26.51 7.89 22.50
C LYS A 4 26.05 9.11 23.29
N LEU A 5 24.95 9.77 22.86
CA LEU A 5 24.40 10.98 23.50
C LEU A 5 24.16 10.84 25.02
N TRP A 6 23.87 9.63 25.49
CA TRP A 6 23.58 9.32 26.90
C TRP A 6 24.74 8.67 27.67
N GLU A 7 25.87 8.41 26.99
CA GLU A 7 27.03 7.73 27.59
C GLU A 7 27.82 8.69 28.52
N LYS A 8 27.84 8.37 29.80
CA LYS A 8 28.53 9.18 30.80
C LYS A 8 29.91 8.62 31.20
N SER A 9 29.98 7.42 31.72
CA SER A 9 31.23 6.85 32.24
C SER A 9 31.33 5.33 32.17
N VAL A 10 30.23 4.64 31.77
CA VAL A 10 30.20 3.18 31.69
C VAL A 10 29.92 2.75 30.28
N GLN A 11 30.84 2.01 29.69
CA GLN A 11 30.65 1.43 28.35
C GLN A 11 29.62 0.28 28.44
N VAL A 12 28.63 0.29 27.55
CA VAL A 12 27.64 -0.80 27.47
C VAL A 12 28.30 -2.05 26.93
N ASP A 13 27.93 -3.19 27.53
CA ASP A 13 28.40 -4.49 27.06
C ASP A 13 28.02 -4.69 25.57
N ARG A 14 28.94 -5.27 24.80
CA ARG A 14 28.78 -5.43 23.35
C ARG A 14 27.60 -6.34 22.95
N ASP A 15 27.33 -7.38 23.73
CA ASP A 15 26.23 -8.29 23.45
C ASP A 15 24.89 -7.64 23.78
N VAL A 16 24.82 -6.83 24.85
CA VAL A 16 23.66 -6.01 25.19
C VAL A 16 23.40 -4.97 24.09
N GLU A 17 24.46 -4.30 23.61
CA GLU A 17 24.33 -3.33 22.50
C GLU A 17 23.81 -4.00 21.23
N ARG A 18 24.43 -5.12 20.83
CA ARG A 18 24.00 -5.86 19.62
C ARG A 18 22.54 -6.29 19.72
N PHE A 19 22.11 -6.80 20.88
CA PHE A 19 20.73 -7.22 21.10
C PHE A 19 19.75 -6.06 21.07
N THR A 20 20.08 -4.93 21.70
CA THR A 20 19.16 -3.78 21.82
C THR A 20 19.10 -2.92 20.56
N VAL A 21 20.15 -2.85 19.77
CA VAL A 21 20.14 -2.18 18.46
C VAL A 21 19.46 -3.07 17.42
N GLY A 22 19.73 -4.37 17.42
CA GLY A 22 19.14 -5.31 16.46
C GLY A 22 19.36 -4.86 15.02
N LYS A 23 18.26 -4.79 14.26
CA LYS A 23 18.23 -4.30 12.85
C LYS A 23 17.89 -2.81 12.73
N ASP A 24 17.88 -2.07 13.83
CA ASP A 24 17.39 -0.69 13.83
C ASP A 24 18.17 0.21 12.85
N ARG A 25 19.50 0.04 12.75
CA ARG A 25 20.32 0.78 11.79
C ARG A 25 19.92 0.54 10.34
N GLU A 26 19.59 -0.70 9.98
CA GLU A 26 19.14 -1.04 8.63
C GLU A 26 17.76 -0.44 8.34
N MET A 27 16.85 -0.54 9.32
CA MET A 27 15.51 -0.02 9.20
C MET A 27 15.47 1.51 9.19
N ASP A 28 16.36 2.16 9.93
CA ASP A 28 16.44 3.61 9.99
C ASP A 28 16.95 4.24 8.69
N LEU A 29 17.58 3.48 7.80
CA LEU A 29 17.89 3.98 6.45
C LEU A 29 16.63 4.31 5.65
N TYR A 30 15.51 3.61 5.87
CA TYR A 30 14.20 3.97 5.31
C TYR A 30 13.72 5.34 5.82
N LEU A 31 14.09 5.70 7.04
CA LEU A 31 13.60 6.89 7.72
C LEU A 31 14.51 8.11 7.49
N ALA A 32 15.74 7.92 7.03
CA ALA A 32 16.74 8.98 6.93
C ALA A 32 16.27 10.23 6.15
N PRO A 33 15.62 10.15 4.98
CA PRO A 33 15.11 11.33 4.30
C PRO A 33 14.08 12.09 5.13
N PHE A 34 13.27 11.36 5.90
CA PHE A 34 12.16 11.89 6.69
C PHE A 34 12.62 12.51 8.00
N ASP A 35 13.67 11.99 8.64
CA ASP A 35 14.31 12.62 9.79
C ASP A 35 14.85 14.01 9.41
N ILE A 36 15.41 14.13 8.20
CA ILE A 36 15.93 15.41 7.71
C ILE A 36 14.78 16.39 7.45
N LEU A 37 13.66 15.95 6.85
CA LEU A 37 12.49 16.80 6.65
C LEU A 37 11.90 17.28 7.99
N GLY A 38 11.76 16.37 8.97
CA GLY A 38 11.34 16.69 10.33
C GLY A 38 12.29 17.69 11.00
N SER A 39 13.60 17.50 10.82
CA SER A 39 14.66 18.37 11.34
C SER A 39 14.64 19.76 10.70
N LEU A 40 14.41 19.88 9.39
CA LEU A 40 14.28 21.18 8.69
C LEU A 40 13.10 22.00 9.24
N ALA A 41 11.96 21.36 9.45
CA ALA A 41 10.81 22.03 10.06
C ALA A 41 11.08 22.43 11.51
N HIS A 42 11.76 21.57 12.27
CA HIS A 42 12.11 21.79 13.66
C HIS A 42 13.07 22.98 13.84
N ILE A 43 14.15 23.07 13.08
CA ILE A 43 15.11 24.18 13.20
C ILE A 43 14.47 25.54 12.81
N SER A 44 13.56 25.53 11.83
CA SER A 44 12.79 26.75 11.50
C SER A 44 11.93 27.20 12.68
N MET A 45 11.30 26.27 13.38
CA MET A 45 10.55 26.56 14.59
C MET A 45 11.47 27.03 15.73
N LEU A 46 12.63 26.39 15.94
CA LEU A 46 13.59 26.83 16.97
C LEU A 46 14.04 28.27 16.77
N GLN A 47 14.26 28.69 15.52
CA GLN A 47 14.58 30.08 15.19
C GLN A 47 13.42 31.02 15.54
N SER A 48 12.19 30.64 15.23
CA SER A 48 11.00 31.48 15.51
C SER A 48 10.76 31.73 17.01
N ILE A 49 11.25 30.82 17.87
CA ILE A 49 11.16 30.95 19.33
C ILE A 49 12.47 31.46 19.97
N GLY A 50 13.44 31.89 19.17
CA GLY A 50 14.67 32.53 19.62
C GLY A 50 15.78 31.59 20.11
N LEU A 51 15.67 30.27 19.87
CA LEU A 51 16.71 29.30 20.23
C LEU A 51 17.81 29.17 19.17
N LEU A 52 17.55 29.63 17.95
CA LEU A 52 18.52 29.75 16.87
C LEU A 52 18.50 31.19 16.33
N THR A 53 19.68 31.68 15.96
CA THR A 53 19.79 32.91 15.17
C THR A 53 19.47 32.62 13.69
N THR A 54 19.19 33.66 12.91
CA THR A 54 18.96 33.54 11.46
C THR A 54 20.17 32.93 10.72
N GLU A 55 21.39 33.26 11.14
CA GLU A 55 22.60 32.72 10.53
C GLU A 55 22.79 31.24 10.87
N GLU A 56 22.53 30.82 12.12
CA GLU A 56 22.55 29.41 12.52
C GLU A 56 21.51 28.58 11.76
N LEU A 57 20.30 29.13 11.61
CA LEU A 57 19.24 28.49 10.81
C LEU A 57 19.71 28.25 9.36
N LYS A 58 20.33 29.27 8.75
CA LYS A 58 20.85 29.15 7.37
C LYS A 58 21.87 28.04 7.24
N GLN A 59 22.87 28.00 8.13
CA GLN A 59 23.93 26.99 8.11
C GLN A 59 23.37 25.56 8.33
N LEU A 60 22.47 25.38 9.30
CA LEU A 60 21.82 24.11 9.56
C LEU A 60 20.94 23.67 8.38
N THR A 61 20.20 24.59 7.77
CA THR A 61 19.35 24.28 6.61
C THR A 61 20.18 23.81 5.41
N GLU A 62 21.30 24.50 5.12
CA GLU A 62 22.19 24.12 4.02
C GLU A 62 22.77 22.72 4.24
N GLU A 63 23.27 22.44 5.44
CA GLU A 63 23.88 21.15 5.74
C GLU A 63 22.85 20.01 5.80
N LEU A 64 21.68 20.23 6.36
CA LEU A 64 20.58 19.24 6.32
C LEU A 64 20.17 18.91 4.88
N ARG A 65 20.09 19.90 3.99
CA ARG A 65 19.80 19.66 2.57
C ARG A 65 20.95 18.90 1.86
N ASN A 66 22.21 19.08 2.29
CA ASN A 66 23.33 18.28 1.80
C ASN A 66 23.18 16.82 2.23
N ILE A 67 22.90 16.57 3.51
CA ILE A 67 22.67 15.23 4.05
C ILE A 67 21.45 14.57 3.36
N TYR A 68 20.38 15.33 3.09
CA TYR A 68 19.22 14.83 2.34
C TYR A 68 19.63 14.30 0.95
N ARG A 69 20.47 15.05 0.22
CA ARG A 69 20.98 14.60 -1.09
C ARG A 69 21.85 13.33 -0.98
N ASP A 70 22.54 13.16 0.12
CA ASP A 70 23.29 11.92 0.36
C ASP A 70 22.37 10.73 0.60
N THR A 71 21.18 10.93 1.20
CA THR A 71 20.17 9.86 1.31
C THR A 71 19.59 9.50 -0.06
N GLU A 72 19.28 10.48 -0.93
CA GLU A 72 18.78 10.24 -2.29
C GLU A 72 19.77 9.46 -3.18
N THR A 73 21.08 9.65 -2.93
CA THR A 73 22.13 9.02 -3.73
C THR A 73 22.71 7.73 -3.12
N GLY A 74 22.14 7.27 -2.00
CA GLY A 74 22.60 6.07 -1.30
C GLY A 74 23.97 6.21 -0.61
N LYS A 75 24.44 7.44 -0.40
CA LYS A 75 25.71 7.73 0.30
C LYS A 75 25.58 7.86 1.80
N PHE A 76 24.35 8.11 2.28
CA PHE A 76 24.08 8.21 3.71
C PHE A 76 24.17 6.83 4.36
N LEU A 77 24.97 6.73 5.41
CA LEU A 77 25.17 5.50 6.19
C LEU A 77 25.11 5.83 7.68
N ILE A 78 24.61 4.91 8.48
CA ILE A 78 24.70 4.97 9.94
C ILE A 78 25.98 4.26 10.35
N GLU A 79 26.92 5.03 10.91
CA GLU A 79 28.26 4.55 11.25
C GLU A 79 28.21 3.49 12.37
N GLU A 80 29.21 2.60 12.38
CA GLU A 80 29.38 1.66 13.48
C GLU A 80 29.61 2.43 14.82
N GLY A 81 28.86 2.02 15.85
CA GLY A 81 28.86 2.71 17.15
C GLY A 81 27.84 3.85 17.25
N VAL A 82 27.18 4.24 16.16
CA VAL A 82 25.98 5.11 16.19
C VAL A 82 24.73 4.28 16.30
N GLU A 83 23.78 4.68 17.15
CA GLU A 83 22.63 3.85 17.52
C GLU A 83 21.53 3.91 16.45
N ASP A 84 21.23 5.09 15.91
CA ASP A 84 20.10 5.37 15.05
C ASP A 84 20.36 6.53 14.08
N VAL A 85 19.39 6.80 13.19
CA VAL A 85 19.42 7.89 12.20
C VAL A 85 19.55 9.27 12.87
N HIS A 86 18.83 9.50 13.98
CA HIS A 86 18.83 10.79 14.67
C HIS A 86 20.23 11.16 15.17
N SER A 87 20.91 10.17 15.80
CA SER A 87 22.28 10.32 16.26
C SER A 87 23.27 10.52 15.11
N GLN A 88 23.05 9.85 13.97
CA GLN A 88 23.91 10.03 12.80
C GLN A 88 23.77 11.42 12.21
N VAL A 89 22.56 11.94 12.06
CA VAL A 89 22.32 13.30 11.54
C VAL A 89 22.95 14.35 12.48
N GLU A 90 22.74 14.24 13.80
CA GLU A 90 23.35 15.15 14.77
C GLU A 90 24.88 15.08 14.76
N LEU A 91 25.46 13.87 14.61
CA LEU A 91 26.90 13.66 14.50
C LEU A 91 27.47 14.38 13.25
N LEU A 92 26.84 14.22 12.09
CA LEU A 92 27.26 14.86 10.85
C LEU A 92 27.20 16.39 10.96
N LEU A 93 26.09 16.92 11.50
CA LEU A 93 25.96 18.36 11.74
C LEU A 93 27.01 18.88 12.73
N THR A 94 27.27 18.15 13.81
CA THR A 94 28.28 18.55 14.80
C THR A 94 29.70 18.52 14.23
N ARG A 95 30.04 17.52 13.42
CA ARG A 95 31.32 17.47 12.73
C ARG A 95 31.54 18.66 11.78
N LYS A 96 30.48 19.09 11.13
CA LYS A 96 30.51 20.15 10.13
C LYS A 96 30.43 21.55 10.74
N LEU A 97 29.54 21.73 11.73
CA LEU A 97 29.13 23.03 12.25
C LEU A 97 29.53 23.27 13.74
N GLY A 98 30.16 22.27 14.37
CA GLY A 98 30.53 22.36 15.78
C GLY A 98 29.33 22.49 16.72
N ASP A 99 29.38 23.46 17.65
CA ASP A 99 28.33 23.67 18.64
C ASP A 99 26.96 24.05 18.05
N ILE A 100 26.94 24.62 16.84
CA ILE A 100 25.69 24.94 16.13
C ILE A 100 24.93 23.63 15.81
N GLY A 101 25.65 22.58 15.37
CA GLY A 101 25.06 21.28 15.08
C GLY A 101 24.36 20.64 16.28
N LYS A 102 24.89 20.83 17.50
CA LYS A 102 24.31 20.29 18.74
C LYS A 102 22.97 20.93 19.13
N LYS A 103 22.69 22.14 18.65
CA LYS A 103 21.46 22.87 19.00
C LYS A 103 20.21 22.22 18.43
N ILE A 104 20.34 21.37 17.39
CA ILE A 104 19.22 20.72 16.69
C ILE A 104 18.36 19.86 17.62
N HIS A 105 18.94 19.32 18.70
CA HIS A 105 18.24 18.45 19.65
C HIS A 105 17.36 19.21 20.65
N SER A 106 17.47 20.54 20.71
CA SER A 106 16.71 21.36 21.68
C SER A 106 15.20 21.17 21.52
N GLY A 107 14.49 20.87 22.61
CA GLY A 107 13.03 20.80 22.65
C GLY A 107 12.41 19.54 22.02
N ARG A 108 13.20 18.54 21.65
CA ARG A 108 12.69 17.26 21.14
C ARG A 108 13.35 16.06 21.82
N SER A 109 12.83 14.88 21.56
CA SER A 109 13.36 13.59 21.98
C SER A 109 13.46 12.68 20.76
N ARG A 110 14.31 11.65 20.81
CA ARG A 110 14.27 10.56 19.82
C ARG A 110 12.86 9.95 19.69
N ASN A 111 12.07 9.99 20.76
CA ASN A 111 10.72 9.44 20.74
C ASN A 111 9.80 10.17 19.77
N ASP A 112 9.77 11.50 19.77
CA ASP A 112 8.92 12.26 18.83
C ASP A 112 9.58 12.42 17.45
N GLN A 113 10.91 12.31 17.35
CA GLN A 113 11.62 12.23 16.08
C GLN A 113 11.20 10.98 15.30
N VAL A 114 11.33 9.78 15.87
CA VAL A 114 10.94 8.55 15.19
C VAL A 114 9.45 8.51 14.83
N LEU A 115 8.59 9.16 15.64
CA LEU A 115 7.18 9.25 15.31
C LEU A 115 6.91 10.10 14.08
N VAL A 116 7.55 11.27 13.97
CA VAL A 116 7.37 12.12 12.78
C VAL A 116 7.95 11.47 11.54
N ASP A 117 9.11 10.83 11.65
CA ASP A 117 9.75 10.12 10.55
C ASP A 117 8.87 9.00 10.00
N LEU A 118 8.33 8.16 10.89
CA LEU A 118 7.42 7.08 10.51
C LEU A 118 6.15 7.61 9.83
N LYS A 119 5.59 8.73 10.31
CA LYS A 119 4.40 9.32 9.68
C LYS A 119 4.70 9.95 8.33
N LEU A 120 5.83 10.63 8.18
CA LEU A 120 6.27 11.18 6.90
C LEU A 120 6.59 10.07 5.90
N PHE A 121 7.36 9.06 6.32
CA PHE A 121 7.61 7.85 5.52
C PHE A 121 6.32 7.20 5.06
N THR A 122 5.44 6.88 6.01
CA THR A 122 4.18 6.21 5.72
C THR A 122 3.33 7.00 4.74
N ARG A 123 3.23 8.33 4.92
CA ARG A 123 2.49 9.23 4.05
C ARG A 123 3.02 9.20 2.61
N SER A 124 4.34 9.26 2.45
CA SER A 124 5.02 9.17 1.15
C SER A 124 4.78 7.81 0.48
N ARG A 125 4.93 6.72 1.22
CA ARG A 125 4.73 5.36 0.69
C ARG A 125 3.27 5.08 0.33
N LEU A 126 2.31 5.56 1.12
CA LEU A 126 0.89 5.45 0.79
C LEU A 126 0.55 6.18 -0.52
N GLN A 127 1.15 7.34 -0.76
CA GLN A 127 1.01 8.05 -2.03
C GLN A 127 1.50 7.22 -3.22
N ASN A 128 2.65 6.55 -3.08
CA ASN A 128 3.17 5.66 -4.12
C ASN A 128 2.25 4.46 -4.37
N ILE A 129 1.75 3.83 -3.30
CA ILE A 129 0.79 2.73 -3.41
C ILE A 129 -0.48 3.17 -4.13
N VAL A 130 -1.03 4.35 -3.79
CA VAL A 130 -2.23 4.88 -4.45
C VAL A 130 -1.98 5.10 -5.95
N LYS A 131 -0.85 5.72 -6.34
CA LYS A 131 -0.47 5.91 -7.75
C LYS A 131 -0.34 4.57 -8.50
N LYS A 132 0.23 3.54 -7.88
CA LYS A 132 0.37 2.21 -8.48
C LYS A 132 -0.97 1.47 -8.57
N ALA A 133 -1.81 1.59 -7.55
CA ALA A 133 -3.17 1.03 -7.55
C ALA A 133 -4.06 1.69 -8.61
N GLU A 134 -3.95 3.01 -8.80
CA GLU A 134 -4.61 3.75 -9.87
C GLU A 134 -4.17 3.24 -11.25
N LYS A 135 -2.87 3.05 -11.45
CA LYS A 135 -2.34 2.50 -12.71
C LYS A 135 -2.89 1.10 -13.01
N LEU A 136 -2.91 0.22 -12.02
CA LEU A 136 -3.50 -1.11 -12.17
C LEU A 136 -5.01 -1.02 -12.45
N PHE A 137 -5.72 -0.11 -11.77
CA PHE A 137 -7.14 0.15 -12.02
C PHE A 137 -7.38 0.54 -13.49
N ASP A 138 -6.60 1.49 -14.03
CA ASP A 138 -6.72 1.92 -15.42
C ASP A 138 -6.46 0.77 -16.40
N THR A 139 -5.47 -0.09 -16.09
CA THR A 139 -5.19 -1.29 -16.88
C THR A 139 -6.36 -2.28 -16.86
N LEU A 140 -6.97 -2.51 -15.68
CA LEU A 140 -8.14 -3.39 -15.55
C LEU A 140 -9.36 -2.84 -16.31
N ILE A 141 -9.63 -1.54 -16.22
CA ILE A 141 -10.72 -0.90 -16.99
C ILE A 141 -10.46 -0.98 -18.50
N ALA A 142 -9.22 -0.75 -18.94
CA ALA A 142 -8.86 -0.88 -20.36
C ALA A 142 -9.07 -2.32 -20.86
N GLN A 143 -8.68 -3.32 -20.10
CA GLN A 143 -8.93 -4.74 -20.44
C GLN A 143 -10.42 -5.07 -20.41
N SER A 144 -11.16 -4.53 -19.43
CA SER A 144 -12.62 -4.67 -19.36
C SER A 144 -13.29 -4.15 -20.65
N GLU A 145 -12.96 -2.94 -21.07
CA GLU A 145 -13.50 -2.33 -22.30
C GLU A 145 -13.10 -3.12 -23.56
N LYS A 146 -11.85 -3.57 -23.62
CA LYS A 146 -11.33 -4.34 -24.76
C LYS A 146 -12.10 -5.65 -24.95
N TYR A 147 -12.41 -6.34 -23.86
CA TYR A 147 -13.00 -7.69 -23.88
C TYR A 147 -14.45 -7.73 -23.39
N LYS A 148 -15.16 -6.60 -23.38
CA LYS A 148 -16.52 -6.49 -22.84
C LYS A 148 -17.54 -7.39 -23.52
N GLN A 149 -17.32 -7.73 -24.80
CA GLN A 149 -18.19 -8.59 -25.58
C GLN A 149 -17.76 -10.08 -25.57
N VAL A 150 -16.58 -10.40 -25.00
CA VAL A 150 -16.08 -11.76 -24.99
C VAL A 150 -16.66 -12.47 -23.78
N LEU A 151 -17.59 -13.40 -24.02
CA LEU A 151 -18.23 -14.19 -22.98
C LEU A 151 -17.27 -15.24 -22.40
N MET A 152 -17.44 -15.53 -21.13
CA MET A 152 -16.76 -16.62 -20.44
C MET A 152 -17.73 -17.32 -19.49
N PRO A 153 -17.50 -18.61 -19.13
CA PRO A 153 -18.31 -19.30 -18.15
C PRO A 153 -18.18 -18.68 -16.76
N GLY A 154 -19.30 -18.31 -16.15
CA GLY A 154 -19.37 -17.96 -14.74
C GLY A 154 -19.53 -19.20 -13.88
N TYR A 155 -18.92 -19.21 -12.70
CA TYR A 155 -18.90 -20.35 -11.78
C TYR A 155 -19.51 -20.01 -10.43
N THR A 156 -20.28 -20.94 -9.89
CA THR A 156 -20.63 -20.99 -8.47
C THR A 156 -20.29 -22.39 -7.95
N HIS A 157 -19.74 -22.50 -6.75
CA HIS A 157 -19.30 -23.79 -6.17
C HIS A 157 -18.33 -24.58 -7.07
N LEU A 158 -17.53 -23.91 -7.90
CA LEU A 158 -16.70 -24.50 -8.96
C LEU A 158 -17.50 -25.33 -9.98
N GLN A 159 -18.80 -25.10 -10.11
CA GLN A 159 -19.65 -25.63 -11.16
C GLN A 159 -20.00 -24.53 -12.15
N VAL A 160 -20.07 -24.88 -13.43
CA VAL A 160 -20.52 -23.96 -14.48
C VAL A 160 -21.96 -23.51 -14.14
N ALA A 161 -22.16 -22.22 -14.05
CA ALA A 161 -23.42 -21.64 -13.60
C ALA A 161 -24.13 -20.85 -14.72
N MET A 162 -23.67 -19.64 -14.97
CA MET A 162 -24.29 -18.70 -15.90
C MET A 162 -23.24 -18.05 -16.79
N PRO A 163 -23.64 -17.41 -17.92
CA PRO A 163 -22.72 -16.63 -18.71
C PRO A 163 -22.16 -15.46 -17.91
N SER A 164 -20.88 -15.19 -18.08
CA SER A 164 -20.16 -14.00 -17.68
C SER A 164 -19.40 -13.42 -18.86
N SER A 165 -18.62 -12.39 -18.66
CA SER A 165 -17.69 -11.86 -19.67
C SER A 165 -16.35 -11.52 -19.06
N PHE A 166 -15.30 -11.49 -19.88
CA PHE A 166 -14.01 -10.97 -19.44
C PHE A 166 -14.11 -9.51 -19.02
N GLY A 167 -14.99 -8.71 -19.66
CA GLY A 167 -15.25 -7.35 -19.24
C GLY A 167 -15.73 -7.26 -17.79
N LEU A 168 -16.69 -8.10 -17.40
CA LEU A 168 -17.15 -8.19 -15.99
C LEU A 168 -16.03 -8.63 -15.05
N TRP A 169 -15.25 -9.63 -15.44
CA TRP A 169 -14.16 -10.15 -14.60
C TRP A 169 -13.11 -9.10 -14.29
N PHE A 170 -12.62 -8.37 -15.30
CA PHE A 170 -11.64 -7.30 -15.09
C PHE A 170 -12.24 -6.13 -14.30
N ALA A 171 -13.47 -5.69 -14.63
CA ALA A 171 -14.13 -4.59 -13.93
C ALA A 171 -14.40 -4.88 -12.46
N ALA A 172 -14.70 -6.15 -12.09
CA ALA A 172 -14.92 -6.54 -10.71
C ALA A 172 -13.68 -6.29 -9.83
N TYR A 173 -12.48 -6.53 -10.34
CA TYR A 173 -11.24 -6.23 -9.64
C TYR A 173 -10.91 -4.73 -9.64
N ALA A 174 -11.28 -4.00 -10.71
CA ALA A 174 -11.16 -2.55 -10.71
C ALA A 174 -12.06 -1.92 -9.65
N GLU A 175 -13.31 -2.34 -9.53
CA GLU A 175 -14.23 -1.84 -8.50
C GLU A 175 -13.79 -2.23 -7.09
N SER A 176 -13.23 -3.44 -6.89
CA SER A 176 -12.66 -3.85 -5.60
C SER A 176 -11.51 -2.93 -5.14
N LEU A 177 -10.66 -2.45 -6.07
CA LEU A 177 -9.60 -1.50 -5.74
C LEU A 177 -10.13 -0.13 -5.28
N VAL A 178 -11.34 0.28 -5.71
CA VAL A 178 -11.98 1.51 -5.20
C VAL A 178 -12.24 1.38 -3.70
N ASP A 179 -12.84 0.26 -3.27
CA ASP A 179 -13.10 -0.01 -1.84
C ASP A 179 -11.80 -0.06 -1.03
N ASP A 180 -10.76 -0.70 -1.57
CA ASP A 180 -9.44 -0.77 -0.95
C ASP A 180 -8.83 0.63 -0.74
N LEU A 181 -8.96 1.53 -1.72
CA LEU A 181 -8.47 2.90 -1.61
C LEU A 181 -9.31 3.78 -0.68
N ILE A 182 -10.60 3.51 -0.48
CA ILE A 182 -11.41 4.16 0.56
C ILE A 182 -10.86 3.81 1.95
N VAL A 183 -10.54 2.55 2.21
CA VAL A 183 -9.89 2.11 3.45
C VAL A 183 -8.50 2.75 3.61
N MET A 184 -7.74 2.82 2.53
CA MET A 184 -6.41 3.45 2.50
C MET A 184 -6.50 4.95 2.82
N GLN A 185 -7.51 5.65 2.31
CA GLN A 185 -7.74 7.07 2.59
C GLN A 185 -8.02 7.32 4.08
N ALA A 186 -8.80 6.45 4.72
CA ALA A 186 -9.04 6.54 6.15
C ALA A 186 -7.74 6.33 6.96
N ALA A 187 -6.90 5.37 6.55
CA ALA A 187 -5.59 5.13 7.16
C ALA A 187 -4.64 6.33 6.95
N TYR A 188 -4.64 6.91 5.75
CA TYR A 188 -3.87 8.11 5.43
C TYR A 188 -4.23 9.28 6.36
N ARG A 189 -5.51 9.56 6.59
CA ARG A 189 -5.96 10.64 7.50
C ARG A 189 -5.51 10.41 8.94
N VAL A 190 -5.50 9.17 9.41
CA VAL A 190 -4.97 8.84 10.75
C VAL A 190 -3.47 9.09 10.83
N CYS A 191 -2.73 8.76 9.78
CA CYS A 191 -1.29 8.97 9.68
C CYS A 191 -0.93 10.46 9.50
N ASN A 192 -1.75 11.24 8.78
CA ASN A 192 -1.48 12.63 8.39
C ASN A 192 -1.70 13.63 9.53
N ARG A 193 -1.08 13.35 10.71
CA ARG A 193 -1.18 14.15 11.94
C ARG A 193 0.20 14.30 12.56
N ASN A 194 0.63 15.55 12.82
CA ASN A 194 1.97 15.85 13.31
C ASN A 194 2.15 15.44 14.78
N PRO A 195 3.10 14.56 15.13
CA PRO A 195 3.42 14.20 16.51
C PRO A 195 4.55 15.05 17.09
N LEU A 196 5.32 15.78 16.26
CA LEU A 196 6.54 16.49 16.64
C LEU A 196 6.22 17.57 17.68
N GLY A 197 7.13 17.73 18.66
CA GLY A 197 6.97 18.59 19.82
C GLY A 197 6.25 17.91 20.97
N SER A 198 5.90 16.62 20.88
CA SER A 198 5.49 15.83 22.05
C SER A 198 6.66 15.45 22.95
N ALA A 199 7.88 15.66 22.48
CA ALA A 199 9.14 15.31 23.15
C ALA A 199 9.15 13.84 23.60
N ALA A 200 9.50 13.57 24.85
CA ALA A 200 9.45 12.20 25.40
C ALA A 200 8.02 11.68 25.67
N GLY A 201 6.99 12.38 25.20
CA GLY A 201 5.58 12.03 25.41
C GLY A 201 4.85 12.86 26.44
N TYR A 202 5.53 13.84 27.04
CA TYR A 202 4.98 14.67 28.11
C TYR A 202 5.16 16.16 27.85
N GLY A 203 5.54 16.53 26.63
CA GLY A 203 5.76 17.92 26.23
C GLY A 203 7.13 18.46 26.67
N SER A 204 7.27 19.78 26.61
CA SER A 204 8.51 20.50 26.90
C SER A 204 8.21 21.82 27.61
N SER A 205 9.16 22.31 28.42
CA SER A 205 9.13 23.67 28.99
C SER A 205 9.53 24.75 27.98
N PHE A 206 10.06 24.39 26.82
CA PHE A 206 10.28 25.34 25.72
C PHE A 206 8.93 25.75 25.10
N PRO A 207 8.78 27.01 24.63
CA PRO A 207 7.56 27.49 24.01
C PRO A 207 7.43 26.99 22.54
N LEU A 208 7.44 25.67 22.35
CA LEU A 208 7.42 25.05 21.03
C LEU A 208 6.19 25.46 20.21
N ASN A 209 6.40 25.85 18.96
CA ASN A 209 5.34 26.18 18.01
C ASN A 209 4.98 24.95 17.16
N ARG A 210 4.13 24.06 17.67
CA ARG A 210 3.70 22.85 16.99
C ARG A 210 2.82 23.13 15.76
N THR A 211 2.11 24.26 15.72
CA THR A 211 1.34 24.69 14.54
C THR A 211 2.30 24.96 13.38
N GLN A 212 3.38 25.70 13.62
CA GLN A 212 4.39 25.99 12.59
C GLN A 212 4.99 24.72 12.00
N THR A 213 5.37 23.74 12.82
CA THR A 213 5.93 22.48 12.33
C THR A 213 4.89 21.64 11.58
N THR A 214 3.62 21.68 12.00
CA THR A 214 2.50 21.03 11.30
C THR A 214 2.32 21.58 9.90
N ASP A 215 2.30 22.91 9.75
CA ASP A 215 2.14 23.58 8.47
C ASP A 215 3.39 23.39 7.57
N SER A 216 4.59 23.49 8.16
CA SER A 216 5.85 23.32 7.43
C SER A 216 5.99 21.92 6.85
N LEU A 217 5.53 20.89 7.56
CA LEU A 217 5.53 19.49 7.13
C LEU A 217 4.31 19.09 6.29
N GLY A 218 3.36 20.00 6.09
CA GLY A 218 2.15 19.74 5.30
C GLY A 218 1.19 18.73 5.91
N PHE A 219 1.21 18.53 7.24
CA PHE A 219 0.23 17.69 7.91
C PHE A 219 -1.16 18.35 7.90
N GLU A 220 -2.21 17.55 7.84
CA GLU A 220 -3.60 18.02 7.93
C GLU A 220 -3.87 18.67 9.30
N THR A 221 -3.33 18.06 10.35
CA THR A 221 -3.47 18.52 11.74
C THR A 221 -2.33 17.94 12.61
N MET A 222 -2.45 18.01 13.93
CA MET A 222 -1.48 17.43 14.85
C MET A 222 -2.14 16.44 15.83
N ASP A 223 -1.34 15.61 16.46
CA ASP A 223 -1.73 14.89 17.66
C ASP A 223 -1.68 15.89 18.82
N TYR A 224 -2.84 16.45 19.20
CA TYR A 224 -2.91 17.54 20.19
C TYR A 224 -2.41 17.11 21.57
N ASN A 225 -2.81 15.93 22.02
CA ASN A 225 -2.37 15.39 23.30
C ASN A 225 -1.00 14.72 23.14
N VAL A 226 0.01 15.22 23.86
CA VAL A 226 1.38 14.74 23.76
C VAL A 226 1.57 13.29 24.25
N VAL A 227 0.75 12.83 25.19
CA VAL A 227 0.75 11.42 25.62
C VAL A 227 0.14 10.55 24.52
N TYR A 228 -0.93 11.02 23.87
CA TYR A 228 -1.53 10.29 22.74
C TYR A 228 -0.57 10.16 21.57
N ALA A 229 0.24 11.20 21.28
CA ALA A 229 1.25 11.12 20.23
C ALA A 229 2.15 9.88 20.39
N GLN A 230 2.60 9.57 21.61
CA GLN A 230 3.37 8.36 21.90
C GLN A 230 2.52 7.08 21.85
N MET A 231 1.29 7.13 22.40
CA MET A 231 0.35 5.98 22.34
C MET A 231 -0.09 5.66 20.91
N GLY A 232 0.07 6.59 19.99
CA GLY A 232 -0.18 6.41 18.55
C GLY A 232 0.78 5.43 17.90
N ARG A 233 1.98 5.20 18.47
CA ARG A 233 2.95 4.23 17.97
C ARG A 233 2.40 2.80 18.08
N GLY A 234 2.57 2.00 17.05
CA GLY A 234 1.96 0.67 16.91
C GLY A 234 0.48 0.71 16.48
N LYS A 235 -0.31 1.68 16.99
CA LYS A 235 -1.71 1.86 16.57
C LYS A 235 -1.82 2.37 15.13
N THR A 236 -1.04 3.40 14.79
CA THR A 236 -1.03 3.98 13.44
C THR A 236 -0.54 2.95 12.43
N GLU A 237 0.57 2.27 12.73
CA GLU A 237 1.14 1.24 11.87
C GLU A 237 0.16 0.08 11.65
N ARG A 238 -0.58 -0.35 12.68
CA ARG A 238 -1.60 -1.39 12.56
C ARG A 238 -2.76 -0.95 11.65
N ILE A 239 -3.23 0.30 11.76
CA ILE A 239 -4.30 0.83 10.91
C ILE A 239 -3.85 0.87 9.45
N VAL A 240 -2.64 1.35 9.20
CA VAL A 240 -2.05 1.37 7.85
C VAL A 240 -1.83 -0.04 7.31
N ALA A 241 -1.32 -0.95 8.14
CA ALA A 241 -1.17 -2.35 7.79
C ALA A 241 -2.49 -3.01 7.41
N SER A 242 -3.61 -2.64 8.07
CA SER A 242 -4.94 -3.13 7.70
C SER A 242 -5.38 -2.64 6.32
N ALA A 243 -5.02 -1.41 5.94
CA ALA A 243 -5.29 -0.89 4.60
C ALA A 243 -4.40 -1.58 3.53
N ILE A 244 -3.11 -1.82 3.82
CA ILE A 244 -2.21 -2.63 2.99
C ILE A 244 -2.81 -4.02 2.76
N THR A 245 -3.35 -4.64 3.81
CA THR A 245 -3.97 -5.97 3.77
C THR A 245 -5.18 -6.03 2.84
N SER A 246 -5.97 -4.95 2.75
CA SER A 246 -7.13 -4.89 1.85
C SER A 246 -6.70 -5.04 0.39
N ILE A 247 -5.76 -4.21 -0.07
CA ILE A 247 -5.20 -4.32 -1.43
C ILE A 247 -4.54 -5.68 -1.65
N ALA A 248 -3.75 -6.16 -0.68
CA ALA A 248 -3.10 -7.47 -0.78
C ALA A 248 -4.11 -8.61 -0.94
N ALA A 249 -5.26 -8.55 -0.28
CA ALA A 249 -6.31 -9.56 -0.42
C ALA A 249 -6.94 -9.54 -1.82
N THR A 250 -7.20 -8.36 -2.38
CA THR A 250 -7.68 -8.19 -3.76
C THR A 250 -6.67 -8.75 -4.77
N LEU A 251 -5.38 -8.42 -4.64
CA LEU A 251 -4.32 -8.92 -5.52
C LEU A 251 -4.14 -10.44 -5.40
N ALA A 252 -4.20 -11.00 -4.19
CA ALA A 252 -4.11 -12.45 -3.97
C ALA A 252 -5.25 -13.20 -4.66
N LYS A 253 -6.47 -12.64 -4.60
CA LYS A 253 -7.65 -13.21 -5.27
C LYS A 253 -7.53 -13.14 -6.79
N LEU A 254 -7.12 -12.00 -7.34
CA LEU A 254 -6.87 -11.82 -8.77
C LEU A 254 -5.79 -12.80 -9.27
N ALA A 255 -4.69 -12.92 -8.53
CA ALA A 255 -3.60 -13.84 -8.87
C ALA A 255 -4.05 -15.30 -8.82
N PHE A 256 -4.94 -15.67 -7.88
CA PHE A 256 -5.52 -17.01 -7.83
C PHE A 256 -6.38 -17.29 -9.06
N ASP A 257 -7.29 -16.39 -9.42
CA ASP A 257 -8.12 -16.53 -10.62
C ASP A 257 -7.26 -16.62 -11.88
N ALA A 258 -6.24 -15.78 -12.00
CA ALA A 258 -5.33 -15.82 -13.14
C ALA A 258 -4.59 -17.17 -13.27
N CYS A 259 -4.10 -17.74 -12.17
CA CYS A 259 -3.51 -19.08 -12.16
C CYS A 259 -4.52 -20.14 -12.59
N LEU A 260 -5.76 -20.06 -12.08
CA LEU A 260 -6.81 -21.02 -12.39
C LEU A 260 -7.20 -20.93 -13.88
N TYR A 261 -7.44 -19.72 -14.38
CA TYR A 261 -7.87 -19.49 -15.77
C TYR A 261 -6.76 -19.73 -16.80
N ASN A 262 -5.49 -19.59 -16.39
CA ASN A 262 -4.34 -19.96 -17.23
C ASN A 262 -4.05 -21.46 -17.22
N SER A 263 -4.65 -22.26 -16.34
CA SER A 263 -4.42 -23.70 -16.26
C SER A 263 -4.88 -24.39 -17.55
N GLN A 264 -4.25 -25.51 -17.89
CA GLN A 264 -4.55 -26.27 -19.11
C GLN A 264 -6.00 -26.74 -19.20
N ASN A 265 -6.66 -26.97 -18.04
CA ASN A 265 -8.05 -27.45 -18.00
C ASN A 265 -9.07 -26.33 -18.25
N PHE A 266 -8.78 -25.09 -17.82
CA PHE A 266 -9.62 -23.93 -18.09
C PHE A 266 -9.22 -23.27 -19.41
N ALA A 267 -7.96 -22.94 -19.58
CA ALA A 267 -7.43 -22.29 -20.77
C ALA A 267 -8.21 -21.05 -21.22
N PHE A 268 -8.74 -20.28 -20.26
CA PHE A 268 -9.52 -19.07 -20.51
C PHE A 268 -8.63 -17.89 -20.87
N ILE A 269 -7.42 -17.84 -20.27
CA ILE A 269 -6.42 -16.83 -20.55
C ILE A 269 -5.09 -17.49 -20.92
N LYS A 270 -4.26 -16.74 -21.63
CA LYS A 270 -2.91 -17.13 -21.99
C LYS A 270 -1.95 -15.99 -21.69
N LEU A 271 -0.79 -16.34 -21.15
CA LEU A 271 0.33 -15.44 -20.95
C LEU A 271 1.32 -15.60 -22.11
N PRO A 272 1.95 -14.51 -22.58
CA PRO A 272 3.06 -14.60 -23.52
C PRO A 272 4.23 -15.39 -22.93
N ASP A 273 5.00 -16.05 -23.75
CA ASP A 273 6.12 -16.90 -23.32
C ASP A 273 7.14 -16.17 -22.44
N ALA A 274 7.40 -14.89 -22.75
CA ALA A 274 8.32 -14.04 -21.98
C ALA A 274 7.84 -13.76 -20.55
N PHE A 275 6.58 -14.03 -20.23
CA PHE A 275 5.94 -13.79 -18.92
C PHE A 275 5.65 -15.09 -18.16
N THR A 276 6.24 -16.19 -18.60
CA THR A 276 6.11 -17.51 -17.99
C THR A 276 7.49 -18.10 -17.75
N THR A 277 7.59 -19.02 -16.81
CA THR A 277 8.80 -19.80 -16.62
C THR A 277 8.62 -21.22 -17.15
N GLY A 278 9.73 -21.83 -17.58
CA GLY A 278 9.73 -23.18 -18.10
C GLY A 278 9.97 -24.24 -17.03
N SER A 279 9.97 -25.51 -17.46
CA SER A 279 10.38 -26.63 -16.65
C SER A 279 11.71 -27.20 -17.17
N SER A 280 12.61 -27.58 -16.27
CA SER A 280 13.89 -28.18 -16.61
C SER A 280 13.79 -29.58 -17.27
N ILE A 281 12.62 -30.25 -17.12
CA ILE A 281 12.38 -31.61 -17.60
C ILE A 281 11.14 -31.76 -18.47
N MET A 282 10.26 -30.74 -18.53
CA MET A 282 9.01 -30.76 -19.30
C MET A 282 8.99 -29.59 -20.29
N PRO A 283 9.49 -29.73 -21.52
CA PRO A 283 9.70 -28.62 -22.45
C PRO A 283 8.42 -27.90 -22.90
N HIS A 284 7.25 -28.50 -22.71
CA HIS A 284 5.94 -27.91 -23.04
C HIS A 284 5.32 -27.10 -21.91
N LYS A 285 5.87 -27.18 -20.68
CA LYS A 285 5.27 -26.59 -19.48
C LYS A 285 5.64 -25.12 -19.35
N LYS A 286 4.63 -24.27 -19.15
CA LYS A 286 4.76 -22.83 -18.91
C LYS A 286 4.02 -22.50 -17.62
N ASN A 287 4.73 -21.92 -16.66
CA ASN A 287 4.21 -21.68 -15.32
C ASN A 287 3.87 -20.19 -15.14
N PRO A 288 2.75 -19.87 -14.46
CA PRO A 288 2.39 -18.49 -14.13
C PRO A 288 3.06 -18.01 -12.83
N ASP A 289 4.39 -18.21 -12.70
CA ASP A 289 5.14 -18.03 -11.43
C ASP A 289 4.96 -16.63 -10.83
N VAL A 290 4.79 -15.59 -11.66
CA VAL A 290 4.56 -14.23 -11.19
C VAL A 290 3.26 -14.16 -10.37
N PHE A 291 2.17 -14.75 -10.88
CA PHE A 291 0.90 -14.78 -10.13
C PHE A 291 0.98 -15.68 -8.88
N GLU A 292 1.73 -16.78 -8.94
CA GLU A 292 1.93 -17.65 -7.78
C GLU A 292 2.69 -16.93 -6.66
N LEU A 293 3.79 -16.25 -6.99
CA LEU A 293 4.57 -15.46 -6.04
C LEU A 293 3.79 -14.24 -5.51
N THR A 294 3.05 -13.54 -6.38
CA THR A 294 2.18 -12.44 -5.97
C THR A 294 1.16 -12.92 -4.94
N ARG A 295 0.48 -14.03 -5.20
CA ARG A 295 -0.47 -14.64 -4.26
C ARG A 295 0.19 -14.96 -2.92
N ALA A 296 1.38 -15.55 -2.93
CA ALA A 296 2.10 -15.91 -1.71
C ALA A 296 2.55 -14.68 -0.91
N LYS A 297 3.14 -13.66 -1.57
CA LYS A 297 3.55 -12.40 -0.95
C LYS A 297 2.35 -11.65 -0.36
N CYS A 298 1.27 -11.52 -1.12
CA CYS A 298 0.05 -10.87 -0.67
C CYS A 298 -0.63 -11.62 0.50
N ASN A 299 -0.62 -12.97 0.50
CA ASN A 299 -1.10 -13.75 1.64
C ASN A 299 -0.22 -13.54 2.89
N LYS A 300 1.09 -13.41 2.74
CA LYS A 300 2.00 -13.08 3.84
C LYS A 300 1.70 -11.68 4.41
N LEU A 301 1.49 -10.68 3.55
CA LEU A 301 1.14 -9.32 3.98
C LEU A 301 -0.14 -9.26 4.81
N GLN A 302 -1.11 -10.17 4.59
CA GLN A 302 -2.35 -10.22 5.36
C GLN A 302 -2.15 -10.56 6.84
N ALA A 303 -1.00 -11.09 7.23
CA ALA A 303 -0.66 -11.35 8.64
C ALA A 303 -0.12 -10.11 9.38
N LEU A 304 0.27 -9.05 8.65
CA LEU A 304 0.98 -7.89 9.21
C LEU A 304 0.23 -7.17 10.35
N PRO A 305 -1.07 -6.84 10.23
CA PRO A 305 -1.80 -6.16 11.32
C PRO A 305 -1.83 -6.96 12.61
N TYR A 306 -1.90 -8.28 12.50
CA TYR A 306 -1.91 -9.18 13.64
C TYR A 306 -0.54 -9.23 14.33
N GLN A 307 0.55 -9.32 13.57
CA GLN A 307 1.91 -9.29 14.11
C GLN A 307 2.19 -7.97 14.86
N ILE A 308 1.82 -6.82 14.26
CA ILE A 308 1.94 -5.52 14.94
C ILE A 308 1.11 -5.46 16.21
N THR A 309 -0.11 -6.03 16.20
CA THR A 309 -0.96 -6.09 17.40
C THR A 309 -0.29 -6.85 18.53
N LEU A 310 0.32 -8.00 18.25
CA LEU A 310 0.99 -8.81 19.26
C LEU A 310 2.19 -8.09 19.88
N ILE A 311 2.97 -7.35 19.08
CA ILE A 311 4.13 -6.58 19.57
C ILE A 311 3.66 -5.41 20.45
N ALA A 312 2.57 -4.72 20.07
CA ALA A 312 2.07 -3.55 20.78
C ALA A 312 1.16 -3.87 21.98
N ASN A 313 0.83 -5.14 22.22
CA ASN A 313 -0.02 -5.56 23.33
C ASN A 313 0.65 -5.40 24.69
N ASN A 314 -0.18 -5.12 25.71
CA ASN A 314 0.22 -5.10 27.12
C ASN A 314 1.25 -4.01 27.48
N LEU A 315 1.36 -2.97 26.67
CA LEU A 315 2.19 -1.80 26.94
C LEU A 315 1.36 -0.70 27.59
N PRO A 316 1.80 -0.13 28.72
CA PRO A 316 1.16 1.07 29.29
C PRO A 316 1.37 2.30 28.41
N SER A 317 0.74 3.43 28.78
CA SER A 317 0.94 4.71 28.08
C SER A 317 2.39 5.15 28.14
N GLY A 318 2.91 5.69 27.05
CA GLY A 318 4.27 6.16 26.91
C GLY A 318 5.06 5.38 25.85
N TYR A 319 6.38 5.60 25.83
CA TYR A 319 7.27 4.93 24.88
C TYR A 319 7.85 3.64 25.53
N PHE A 320 7.91 2.59 24.73
CA PHE A 320 8.56 1.33 25.07
C PHE A 320 9.40 0.83 23.88
N ARG A 321 10.54 0.22 24.17
CA ARG A 321 11.48 -0.26 23.15
C ARG A 321 10.91 -1.44 22.35
N ASP A 322 9.93 -2.14 22.87
CA ASP A 322 9.16 -3.18 22.16
C ASP A 322 8.69 -2.71 20.77
N LEU A 323 8.26 -1.45 20.69
CA LEU A 323 7.74 -0.85 19.45
C LEU A 323 8.82 -0.69 18.36
N GLN A 324 10.11 -0.80 18.68
CA GLN A 324 11.21 -0.77 17.72
C GLN A 324 11.10 -1.92 16.71
N ILE A 325 10.72 -3.11 17.17
CA ILE A 325 10.61 -4.32 16.33
C ILE A 325 9.56 -4.17 15.23
N ILE A 326 8.56 -3.29 15.40
CA ILE A 326 7.55 -3.04 14.38
C ILE A 326 8.18 -2.56 13.07
N LYS A 327 9.29 -1.81 13.12
CA LYS A 327 9.98 -1.32 11.92
C LYS A 327 10.38 -2.46 10.97
N GLU A 328 10.87 -3.58 11.50
CA GLU A 328 11.32 -4.74 10.72
C GLU A 328 10.20 -5.40 9.89
N LEU A 329 8.96 -5.28 10.36
CA LEU A 329 7.79 -5.82 9.69
C LEU A 329 7.13 -4.78 8.78
N PHE A 330 7.01 -3.56 9.30
CA PHE A 330 6.20 -2.51 8.69
C PHE A 330 6.90 -1.83 7.51
N LEU A 331 8.17 -1.42 7.66
CA LEU A 331 8.85 -0.65 6.61
C LEU A 331 9.02 -1.44 5.31
N PRO A 332 9.51 -2.70 5.31
CA PRO A 332 9.65 -3.47 4.08
C PRO A 332 8.32 -3.90 3.44
N SER A 333 7.20 -3.86 4.19
CA SER A 333 5.90 -4.28 3.67
C SER A 333 5.40 -3.39 2.52
N PHE A 334 5.81 -2.14 2.49
CA PHE A 334 5.50 -1.20 1.42
C PHE A 334 6.19 -1.60 0.12
N ASP A 335 7.48 -1.92 0.18
CA ASP A 335 8.23 -2.38 -1.00
C ASP A 335 7.60 -3.64 -1.58
N GLU A 336 7.22 -4.59 -0.72
CA GLU A 336 6.61 -5.85 -1.15
C GLU A 336 5.24 -5.65 -1.81
N LEU A 337 4.39 -4.76 -1.27
CA LEU A 337 3.09 -4.45 -1.89
C LEU A 337 3.27 -3.68 -3.20
N GLU A 338 4.18 -2.70 -3.24
CA GLU A 338 4.45 -1.92 -4.45
C GLU A 338 4.98 -2.81 -5.58
N GLU A 339 5.88 -3.75 -5.28
CA GLU A 339 6.37 -4.73 -6.25
C GLU A 339 5.22 -5.62 -6.77
N CYS A 340 4.32 -6.07 -5.88
CA CYS A 340 3.16 -6.85 -6.29
C CYS A 340 2.22 -6.07 -7.20
N LEU A 341 1.96 -4.79 -6.91
CA LEU A 341 1.13 -3.92 -7.76
C LEU A 341 1.74 -3.73 -9.15
N ASP A 342 3.04 -3.43 -9.23
CA ASP A 342 3.76 -3.27 -10.51
C ASP A 342 3.72 -4.56 -11.34
N MET A 343 3.96 -5.70 -10.70
CA MET A 343 3.97 -6.98 -11.41
C MET A 343 2.58 -7.41 -11.86
N VAL A 344 1.54 -7.17 -11.06
CA VAL A 344 0.16 -7.46 -11.46
C VAL A 344 -0.27 -6.57 -12.61
N ASP A 345 0.02 -5.27 -12.56
CA ASP A 345 -0.26 -4.33 -13.65
C ASP A 345 0.38 -4.78 -14.97
N LEU A 346 1.69 -5.12 -14.91
CA LEU A 346 2.42 -5.64 -16.06
C LEU A 346 1.77 -6.91 -16.61
N MET A 347 1.46 -7.89 -15.74
CA MET A 347 0.90 -9.17 -16.17
C MET A 347 -0.49 -9.02 -16.76
N ILE A 348 -1.38 -8.24 -16.13
CA ILE A 348 -2.75 -8.02 -16.61
C ILE A 348 -2.73 -7.32 -17.98
N SER A 349 -1.81 -6.39 -18.21
CA SER A 349 -1.69 -5.71 -19.50
C SER A 349 -1.34 -6.65 -20.66
N GLN A 350 -0.73 -7.82 -20.36
CA GLN A 350 -0.24 -8.80 -21.35
C GLN A 350 -1.15 -10.03 -21.51
N ILE A 351 -2.21 -10.15 -20.71
CA ILE A 351 -3.14 -11.28 -20.82
C ILE A 351 -3.83 -11.25 -22.21
N ALA A 352 -3.76 -12.39 -22.90
CA ALA A 352 -4.63 -12.70 -24.02
C ALA A 352 -5.78 -13.59 -23.55
N VAL A 353 -7.01 -13.25 -23.89
CA VAL A 353 -8.18 -14.07 -23.57
C VAL A 353 -8.47 -15.07 -24.70
N ASN A 354 -9.02 -16.20 -24.33
CA ASN A 354 -9.50 -17.19 -25.30
C ASN A 354 -10.93 -16.82 -25.73
N GLU A 355 -11.11 -16.29 -26.93
CA GLU A 355 -12.42 -15.88 -27.47
C GLU A 355 -13.30 -17.09 -27.91
N HIS A 356 -12.71 -18.30 -27.95
CA HIS A 356 -13.34 -19.52 -28.43
C HIS A 356 -13.76 -20.49 -27.33
N ILE A 357 -13.81 -20.05 -26.07
CA ILE A 357 -14.20 -20.90 -24.92
C ILE A 357 -15.56 -21.54 -25.15
N LEU A 358 -16.51 -20.76 -25.67
CA LEU A 358 -17.90 -21.18 -25.84
C LEU A 358 -18.14 -22.05 -27.07
N ASP A 359 -17.13 -22.37 -27.85
CA ASP A 359 -17.20 -23.38 -28.92
C ASP A 359 -17.33 -24.79 -28.31
N ASP A 360 -16.88 -24.96 -27.06
CA ASP A 360 -17.01 -26.22 -26.34
C ASP A 360 -18.45 -26.40 -25.80
N LYS A 361 -19.10 -27.47 -26.28
CA LYS A 361 -20.49 -27.80 -25.90
C LYS A 361 -20.69 -28.05 -24.43
N ARG A 362 -19.63 -28.33 -23.64
CA ARG A 362 -19.76 -28.48 -22.17
C ARG A 362 -20.33 -27.23 -21.49
N TYR A 363 -20.24 -26.08 -22.15
CA TYR A 363 -20.74 -24.80 -21.64
C TYR A 363 -22.16 -24.44 -22.12
N ASP A 364 -22.79 -25.25 -22.98
CA ASP A 364 -24.10 -24.93 -23.52
C ASP A 364 -25.15 -24.76 -22.42
N TYR A 365 -25.09 -25.56 -21.37
CA TYR A 365 -26.09 -25.52 -20.27
C TYR A 365 -26.01 -24.28 -19.40
N MET A 366 -24.96 -23.49 -19.46
CA MET A 366 -24.87 -22.21 -18.73
C MET A 366 -25.93 -21.19 -19.21
N PHE A 367 -26.42 -21.36 -20.46
CA PHE A 367 -27.45 -20.51 -21.03
C PHE A 367 -28.89 -20.95 -20.65
N SER A 368 -29.08 -21.98 -19.85
CA SER A 368 -30.39 -22.51 -19.48
C SER A 368 -31.28 -21.49 -18.79
N VAL A 369 -30.70 -20.62 -17.94
CA VAL A 369 -31.43 -19.55 -17.23
C VAL A 369 -31.90 -18.48 -18.23
N GLU A 370 -31.07 -18.13 -19.21
CA GLU A 370 -31.43 -17.17 -20.26
C GLU A 370 -32.62 -17.68 -21.09
N GLU A 371 -32.62 -18.95 -21.42
CA GLU A 371 -33.76 -19.59 -22.13
C GLU A 371 -35.04 -19.64 -21.27
N VAL A 372 -34.92 -19.93 -19.97
CA VAL A 372 -36.04 -19.84 -19.04
C VAL A 372 -36.60 -18.41 -19.00
N ASN A 373 -35.74 -17.42 -18.86
CA ASN A 373 -36.13 -16.00 -18.83
C ASN A 373 -36.81 -15.57 -20.12
N ARG A 374 -36.29 -15.97 -21.28
CA ARG A 374 -36.90 -15.70 -22.60
C ARG A 374 -38.34 -16.27 -22.70
N ARG A 375 -38.55 -17.50 -22.24
CA ARG A 375 -39.91 -18.11 -22.20
C ARG A 375 -40.84 -17.38 -21.26
N VAL A 376 -40.33 -16.92 -20.12
CA VAL A 376 -41.13 -16.11 -19.18
C VAL A 376 -41.54 -14.79 -19.82
N GLN A 377 -40.63 -14.11 -20.51
CA GLN A 377 -40.92 -12.86 -21.23
C GLN A 377 -41.95 -13.04 -22.35
N THR A 378 -42.07 -14.25 -22.89
CA THR A 378 -43.09 -14.59 -23.91
C THR A 378 -44.41 -15.13 -23.31
N GLY A 379 -44.55 -15.09 -21.97
CA GLY A 379 -45.82 -15.39 -21.27
C GLY A 379 -45.89 -16.77 -20.60
N THR A 380 -44.82 -17.57 -20.67
CA THR A 380 -44.80 -18.87 -19.94
C THR A 380 -44.55 -18.65 -18.45
N PRO A 381 -45.34 -19.22 -17.52
CA PRO A 381 -45.05 -19.13 -16.10
C PRO A 381 -43.67 -19.70 -15.78
N PHE A 382 -42.92 -19.05 -14.86
CA PHE A 382 -41.54 -19.39 -14.54
C PHE A 382 -41.30 -20.87 -14.26
N ARG A 383 -42.18 -21.49 -13.43
CA ARG A 383 -42.04 -22.92 -13.07
C ARG A 383 -42.25 -23.87 -14.26
N ASP A 384 -43.11 -23.48 -15.21
CA ASP A 384 -43.36 -24.27 -16.41
C ASP A 384 -42.21 -24.12 -17.40
N ALA A 385 -41.70 -22.89 -17.59
CA ALA A 385 -40.52 -22.64 -18.41
C ALA A 385 -39.29 -23.40 -17.88
N TYR A 386 -39.04 -23.33 -16.57
CA TYR A 386 -37.95 -24.08 -15.91
C TYR A 386 -38.05 -25.59 -16.15
N LYS A 387 -39.26 -26.17 -15.95
CA LYS A 387 -39.50 -27.59 -16.18
C LYS A 387 -39.31 -28.00 -17.64
N GLN A 388 -39.79 -27.18 -18.59
CA GLN A 388 -39.66 -27.45 -20.00
C GLN A 388 -38.17 -27.47 -20.41
N VAL A 389 -37.38 -26.44 -20.01
CA VAL A 389 -35.94 -26.37 -20.28
C VAL A 389 -35.21 -27.55 -19.63
N GLY A 390 -35.55 -27.90 -18.39
CA GLY A 390 -34.96 -29.08 -17.72
C GLY A 390 -35.22 -30.40 -18.49
N LEU A 391 -36.42 -30.62 -18.98
CA LEU A 391 -36.73 -31.79 -19.79
C LEU A 391 -36.00 -31.81 -21.16
N GLU A 392 -35.80 -30.66 -21.78
CA GLU A 392 -35.02 -30.57 -23.00
C GLU A 392 -33.55 -30.90 -22.77
N ILE A 393 -32.99 -30.46 -21.63
CA ILE A 393 -31.61 -30.80 -21.22
C ILE A 393 -31.50 -32.31 -21.01
N GLU A 394 -32.40 -32.91 -20.23
CA GLU A 394 -32.44 -34.38 -19.99
C GLU A 394 -32.57 -35.19 -21.28
N ALA A 395 -33.35 -34.71 -22.22
CA ALA A 395 -33.53 -35.33 -23.53
C ALA A 395 -32.37 -35.08 -24.53
N GLY A 396 -31.38 -34.30 -24.15
CA GLY A 396 -30.27 -33.90 -25.05
C GLY A 396 -30.70 -33.04 -26.24
N LYS A 397 -31.85 -32.33 -26.10
CA LYS A 397 -32.43 -31.49 -27.17
C LYS A 397 -32.22 -29.99 -26.95
N PHE A 398 -31.59 -29.60 -25.83
CA PHE A 398 -31.32 -28.21 -25.51
C PHE A 398 -30.27 -27.64 -26.48
N SER A 399 -30.64 -26.55 -27.16
CA SER A 399 -29.76 -25.82 -28.06
C SER A 399 -29.87 -24.32 -27.72
N PRO A 400 -28.90 -23.74 -27.02
CA PRO A 400 -28.98 -22.36 -26.54
C PRO A 400 -28.82 -21.34 -27.64
N ASP A 401 -29.47 -20.19 -27.52
CA ASP A 401 -29.02 -18.96 -28.12
C ASP A 401 -27.88 -18.41 -27.24
N LYS A 402 -26.71 -18.19 -27.82
CA LYS A 402 -25.51 -17.69 -27.12
C LYS A 402 -25.40 -16.17 -27.16
N HIS A 403 -26.38 -15.45 -27.74
CA HIS A 403 -26.42 -14.01 -27.71
C HIS A 403 -27.05 -13.50 -26.43
N ILE A 404 -26.27 -12.75 -25.66
CA ILE A 404 -26.71 -12.18 -24.40
C ILE A 404 -26.58 -10.68 -24.44
N HIS A 405 -27.64 -10.01 -24.00
CA HIS A 405 -27.65 -8.57 -23.79
C HIS A 405 -28.54 -8.23 -22.62
N HIS A 406 -27.92 -7.89 -21.49
CA HIS A 406 -28.62 -7.37 -20.32
C HIS A 406 -28.66 -5.83 -20.40
N THR A 407 -29.70 -5.23 -19.88
CA THR A 407 -29.90 -3.76 -19.93
C THR A 407 -29.70 -3.11 -18.56
N HIS A 408 -29.75 -3.87 -17.48
CA HIS A 408 -29.55 -3.34 -16.14
C HIS A 408 -28.06 -3.05 -15.86
N GLU A 409 -27.81 -2.16 -14.92
CA GLU A 409 -26.51 -1.68 -14.54
C GLU A 409 -25.60 -2.82 -14.02
N GLY A 410 -24.32 -2.77 -14.39
CA GLY A 410 -23.30 -3.69 -13.90
C GLY A 410 -23.37 -5.10 -14.48
N SER A 411 -24.03 -5.34 -15.61
CA SER A 411 -24.15 -6.65 -16.23
C SER A 411 -23.65 -6.68 -17.68
N ILE A 412 -23.69 -7.87 -18.31
CA ILE A 412 -23.26 -8.07 -19.70
C ILE A 412 -24.06 -7.12 -20.62
N GLY A 413 -23.37 -6.26 -21.35
CA GLY A 413 -23.98 -5.24 -22.20
C GLY A 413 -24.08 -3.85 -21.57
N ASN A 414 -24.00 -3.73 -20.23
CA ASN A 414 -24.01 -2.46 -19.51
C ASN A 414 -23.09 -2.52 -18.26
N LEU A 415 -21.77 -2.51 -18.49
CA LEU A 415 -20.75 -2.73 -17.43
C LEU A 415 -20.62 -1.59 -16.42
N CYS A 416 -21.06 -0.38 -16.76
CA CYS A 416 -20.94 0.83 -15.94
C CYS A 416 -19.49 1.22 -15.59
N ASN A 417 -18.53 0.91 -16.44
CA ASN A 417 -17.11 1.22 -16.21
C ASN A 417 -16.85 2.72 -16.02
N ASP A 418 -17.66 3.59 -16.65
CA ASP A 418 -17.63 5.04 -16.45
C ASP A 418 -17.95 5.43 -15.01
N ARG A 419 -18.92 4.77 -14.37
CA ARG A 419 -19.31 5.00 -12.99
C ARG A 419 -18.24 4.51 -12.02
N ILE A 420 -17.65 3.34 -12.27
CA ILE A 420 -16.55 2.80 -11.48
C ILE A 420 -15.33 3.75 -11.56
N THR A 421 -15.04 4.29 -12.76
CA THR A 421 -13.97 5.28 -12.95
C THR A 421 -14.25 6.58 -12.20
N GLU A 422 -15.49 7.06 -12.18
CA GLU A 422 -15.88 8.27 -11.42
C GLU A 422 -15.66 8.06 -9.91
N LEU A 423 -16.03 6.88 -9.37
CA LEU A 423 -15.80 6.53 -7.97
C LEU A 423 -14.30 6.52 -7.64
N MET A 424 -13.46 5.92 -8.49
CA MET A 424 -12.01 5.90 -8.30
C MET A 424 -11.43 7.30 -8.25
N ARG A 425 -11.75 8.16 -9.22
CA ARG A 425 -11.28 9.57 -9.25
C ARG A 425 -11.64 10.31 -7.98
N LYS A 426 -12.92 10.23 -7.56
CA LYS A 426 -13.39 10.87 -6.33
C LYS A 426 -12.63 10.37 -5.09
N THR A 427 -12.30 9.10 -5.05
CA THR A 427 -11.53 8.50 -3.95
C THR A 427 -10.10 9.04 -3.93
N ILE A 428 -9.42 9.10 -5.08
CA ILE A 428 -8.05 9.61 -5.21
C ILE A 428 -7.98 11.09 -4.86
N ASP A 429 -8.90 11.91 -5.36
CA ASP A 429 -8.95 13.35 -5.09
C ASP A 429 -9.09 13.66 -3.59
N SER A 430 -9.60 12.72 -2.79
CA SER A 430 -9.79 12.89 -1.34
C SER A 430 -8.50 12.80 -0.51
N PHE A 431 -7.34 12.42 -1.11
CA PHE A 431 -6.07 12.29 -0.38
C PHE A 431 -5.32 13.61 -0.17
N ASP A 432 -5.55 14.64 -1.00
CA ASP A 432 -4.86 15.94 -0.94
C ASP A 432 -3.32 15.83 -0.93
N PHE A 433 -2.75 15.02 -1.83
CA PHE A 433 -1.31 14.84 -1.92
C PHE A 433 -0.55 16.12 -2.31
N ALA A 434 -1.19 17.02 -3.04
CA ALA A 434 -0.57 18.28 -3.49
C ALA A 434 -0.06 19.14 -2.31
N ARG A 435 -0.78 19.17 -1.18
CA ARG A 435 -0.35 19.87 0.04
C ARG A 435 0.96 19.29 0.58
N THR A 436 1.08 17.97 0.56
CA THR A 436 2.26 17.25 1.05
C THR A 436 3.48 17.50 0.18
N GLU A 437 3.30 17.37 -1.14
CA GLU A 437 4.36 17.60 -2.13
C GLU A 437 4.86 19.05 -2.09
N ALA A 438 3.95 20.01 -1.99
CA ALA A 438 4.32 21.43 -1.87
C ALA A 438 5.08 21.75 -0.57
N ALA A 439 4.74 21.10 0.54
CA ALA A 439 5.45 21.27 1.81
C ALA A 439 6.87 20.71 1.74
N GLU A 440 7.05 19.53 1.21
CA GLU A 440 8.36 18.90 1.02
C GLU A 440 9.26 19.72 0.08
N ALA A 441 8.72 20.16 -1.06
CA ALA A 441 9.44 21.00 -2.01
C ALA A 441 9.96 22.30 -1.35
N ARG A 442 9.12 22.97 -0.53
CA ARG A 442 9.54 24.18 0.21
C ARG A 442 10.68 23.90 1.19
N LEU A 443 10.59 22.82 1.99
CA LEU A 443 11.65 22.47 2.94
C LEU A 443 12.98 22.19 2.24
N LEU A 444 12.93 21.54 1.09
CA LEU A 444 14.12 21.21 0.29
C LEU A 444 14.62 22.39 -0.58
N GLY A 445 13.82 23.45 -0.74
CA GLY A 445 14.14 24.59 -1.58
C GLY A 445 14.05 24.28 -3.09
N ARG A 446 13.09 23.44 -3.43
CA ARG A 446 12.76 23.02 -4.80
C ARG A 446 11.49 23.70 -5.31
#